data_6f49ff88535b33b35d184d56a702fdda
#
_entry.id   6f49ff88535b33b35d184d56a702fdda
#
_cell.length_a   1.000
_cell.length_b   1.000
_cell.length_c   1.000
_cell.angle_alpha   90.00
_cell.angle_beta   90.00
_cell.angle_gamma   90.00
#
_symmetry.space_group_name_H-M   'P 1'
#
loop_
_entity.id
_entity.type
_entity.pdbx_description
1 polymer ?
#
loop_
_entity_poly.entity_id
_entity_poly.type
_entity_poly.pdbx_seq_one_letter_code
_entity_poly.pdbx_strand_id
1 'polypeptide(L)'
;LYSHTASANNALAISSFGIYLHAVFVSFTLGFPLAILAWLVKWHRTGDGLYLKYAKTLTAVWAVNFALGVVTGTVVEFGLLEIWPTSILLFSSSGFVPLFYEATIAFIGEAVLLGLFVLAIGRWRARYTLSILLAAWALGSLSGYFILTVNAWMNVPWGAGGIPKALYPFLPTYGPDAANLTTALTLAALVMNHTLAGAGSAALTSVNFTQSVGPFFADPWLPLANPDAISTTVHTLLAAYAVGVGAVALALSARYLKTRDEKYVKLLKPLLWVMVVVLIAQPVAGHFMGEDVVRYQPLKFTALVALTGGQEIYGYSFNDPVEALFAYGDPSHPIYGFQYYLQQCGALGNTTFGQLYGQLDPQALSYLGPLANVALASNCRAAVASLEPLAPLVSAMYYTMVGSGILLAVAALLTLFTYLIRVPVLSAAADFINFKLLGPVVGKDNVLPFLASAMAVLSAVAAVAGWAAREVGRQPWTVYGLFTTNEVVTSVDVTPGFAAFVAAVLAAIAALGIAAMYYTATRPGLIDRLRGSHE
;
A
#
# COMPACT_ATOMS: atom_id res chain seq x y z
N LEU A 1 -0.40 -15.28 25.97
CA LEU A 1 -0.86 -14.24 25.03
C LEU A 1 0.36 -13.63 24.36
N TYR A 2 0.41 -13.69 23.03
CA TYR A 2 1.40 -12.92 22.27
C TYR A 2 1.13 -11.43 22.46
N SER A 3 2.11 -10.68 22.92
CA SER A 3 2.04 -9.22 22.98
C SER A 3 3.32 -8.63 22.41
N HIS A 4 3.20 -7.53 21.71
CA HIS A 4 4.38 -6.77 21.29
C HIS A 4 5.13 -6.23 22.51
N THR A 5 6.45 -6.27 22.46
CA THR A 5 7.29 -5.57 23.44
C THR A 5 7.07 -4.05 23.30
N ALA A 6 7.39 -3.30 24.34
CA ALA A 6 7.33 -1.83 24.28
C ALA A 6 8.22 -1.29 23.14
N SER A 7 9.41 -1.86 22.96
CA SER A 7 10.31 -1.54 21.87
C SER A 7 9.69 -1.82 20.50
N ALA A 8 9.04 -2.97 20.30
CA ALA A 8 8.35 -3.31 19.05
C ALA A 8 7.19 -2.35 18.76
N ASN A 9 6.41 -1.96 19.78
CA ASN A 9 5.32 -0.98 19.61
C ASN A 9 5.85 0.39 19.18
N ASN A 10 6.94 0.87 19.80
CA ASN A 10 7.58 2.13 19.43
C ASN A 10 8.15 2.06 18.00
N ALA A 11 8.78 0.94 17.63
CA ALA A 11 9.29 0.69 16.28
C ALA A 11 8.16 0.69 15.23
N LEU A 12 7.04 0.02 15.52
CA LEU A 12 5.85 0.04 14.66
C LEU A 12 5.28 1.44 14.49
N ALA A 13 5.20 2.23 15.56
CA ALA A 13 4.68 3.59 15.51
C ALA A 13 5.54 4.48 14.60
N ILE A 14 6.87 4.44 14.72
CA ILE A 14 7.79 5.20 13.87
C ILE A 14 7.67 4.76 12.41
N SER A 15 7.74 3.45 12.16
CA SER A 15 7.69 2.89 10.82
C SER A 15 6.36 3.20 10.14
N SER A 16 5.24 3.06 10.86
CA SER A 16 3.92 3.39 10.34
C SER A 16 3.83 4.88 9.99
N PHE A 17 4.27 5.77 10.88
CA PHE A 17 4.25 7.20 10.62
C PHE A 17 5.10 7.56 9.38
N GLY A 18 6.33 7.03 9.28
CA GLY A 18 7.23 7.26 8.15
C GLY A 18 6.65 6.75 6.84
N ILE A 19 6.10 5.52 6.83
CA ILE A 19 5.51 4.90 5.65
C ILE A 19 4.27 5.68 5.17
N TYR A 20 3.34 6.04 6.08
CA TYR A 20 2.16 6.82 5.70
C TYR A 20 2.53 8.21 5.17
N LEU A 21 3.50 8.86 5.78
CA LEU A 21 4.00 10.15 5.31
C LEU A 21 4.61 10.03 3.90
N HIS A 22 5.46 9.04 3.68
CA HIS A 22 6.04 8.75 2.37
C HIS A 22 4.96 8.43 1.34
N ALA A 23 3.96 7.61 1.69
CA ALA A 23 2.86 7.24 0.81
C ALA A 23 2.04 8.43 0.30
N VAL A 24 1.93 9.53 1.08
CA VAL A 24 1.29 10.77 0.62
C VAL A 24 2.09 11.38 -0.53
N PHE A 25 3.42 11.51 -0.40
CA PHE A 25 4.27 12.05 -1.46
C PHE A 25 4.30 11.14 -2.69
N VAL A 26 4.33 9.82 -2.49
CA VAL A 26 4.23 8.83 -3.59
C VAL A 26 2.89 8.97 -4.33
N SER A 27 1.77 9.10 -3.61
CA SER A 27 0.45 9.30 -4.23
C SER A 27 0.41 10.57 -5.07
N PHE A 28 1.02 11.65 -4.62
CA PHE A 28 1.14 12.88 -5.40
C PHE A 28 2.07 12.71 -6.61
N THR A 29 3.20 12.02 -6.45
CA THR A 29 4.13 11.71 -7.54
C THR A 29 3.45 10.93 -8.65
N LEU A 30 2.58 9.97 -8.31
CA LEU A 30 1.86 9.14 -9.27
C LEU A 30 0.62 9.81 -9.86
N GLY A 31 -0.09 10.64 -9.10
CA GLY A 31 -1.32 11.28 -9.53
C GLY A 31 -1.13 12.59 -10.30
N PHE A 32 -0.12 13.40 -9.96
CA PHE A 32 0.11 14.69 -10.63
C PHE A 32 0.38 14.56 -12.13
N PRO A 33 1.15 13.56 -12.64
CA PRO A 33 1.32 13.34 -14.07
C PRO A 33 -0.01 13.16 -14.82
N LEU A 34 -0.98 12.48 -14.21
CA LEU A 34 -2.30 12.27 -14.82
C LEU A 34 -3.10 13.58 -14.92
N ALA A 35 -3.01 14.44 -13.91
CA ALA A 35 -3.61 15.77 -13.95
C ALA A 35 -2.94 16.66 -15.02
N ILE A 36 -1.61 16.63 -15.08
CA ILE A 36 -0.83 17.34 -16.11
C ILE A 36 -1.20 16.83 -17.50
N LEU A 37 -1.31 15.52 -17.68
CA LEU A 37 -1.71 14.90 -18.94
C LEU A 37 -3.09 15.40 -19.39
N ALA A 38 -4.07 15.40 -18.49
CA ALA A 38 -5.43 15.88 -18.78
C ALA A 38 -5.43 17.34 -19.27
N TRP A 39 -4.64 18.21 -18.65
CA TRP A 39 -4.52 19.61 -19.07
C TRP A 39 -3.73 19.77 -20.36
N LEU A 40 -2.64 19.02 -20.58
CA LEU A 40 -1.88 19.09 -21.83
C LEU A 40 -2.71 18.60 -23.03
N VAL A 41 -3.49 17.54 -22.86
CA VAL A 41 -4.43 17.08 -23.90
C VAL A 41 -5.47 18.15 -24.23
N LYS A 42 -6.02 18.84 -23.21
CA LYS A 42 -6.94 19.97 -23.44
C LYS A 42 -6.25 21.15 -24.14
N TRP A 43 -5.05 21.52 -23.69
CA TRP A 43 -4.29 22.58 -24.35
C TRP A 43 -4.03 22.27 -25.83
N HIS A 44 -3.56 21.07 -26.16
CA HIS A 44 -3.30 20.69 -27.55
C HIS A 44 -4.55 20.65 -28.42
N ARG A 45 -5.73 20.36 -27.85
CA ARG A 45 -6.99 20.32 -28.58
C ARG A 45 -7.64 21.70 -28.76
N THR A 46 -7.42 22.62 -27.82
CA THR A 46 -8.15 23.89 -27.76
C THR A 46 -7.28 25.13 -28.00
N GLY A 47 -5.95 24.98 -27.88
CA GLY A 47 -5.00 26.10 -27.91
C GLY A 47 -5.05 27.01 -26.67
N ASP A 48 -5.90 26.71 -25.67
CA ASP A 48 -6.07 27.55 -24.50
C ASP A 48 -4.87 27.50 -23.55
N GLY A 49 -4.11 28.60 -23.52
CA GLY A 49 -2.91 28.76 -22.71
C GLY A 49 -3.13 28.62 -21.20
N LEU A 50 -4.38 28.72 -20.72
CA LEU A 50 -4.70 28.50 -19.31
C LEU A 50 -4.26 27.10 -18.86
N TYR A 51 -4.57 26.06 -19.65
CA TYR A 51 -4.21 24.68 -19.33
C TYR A 51 -2.68 24.47 -19.29
N LEU A 52 -1.94 25.04 -20.25
CA LEU A 52 -0.48 24.97 -20.27
C LEU A 52 0.14 25.65 -19.05
N LYS A 53 -0.38 26.84 -18.67
CA LYS A 53 0.09 27.58 -17.49
C LYS A 53 -0.02 26.73 -16.22
N TYR A 54 -1.19 26.10 -16.00
CA TYR A 54 -1.40 25.26 -14.81
C TYR A 54 -0.65 23.92 -14.89
N ALA A 55 -0.51 23.35 -16.08
CA ALA A 55 0.33 22.17 -16.30
C ALA A 55 1.80 22.45 -15.93
N LYS A 56 2.39 23.57 -16.36
CA LYS A 56 3.73 24.00 -15.97
C LYS A 56 3.85 24.21 -14.45
N THR A 57 2.87 24.87 -13.84
CA THR A 57 2.87 25.10 -12.39
C THR A 57 2.85 23.78 -11.62
N LEU A 58 1.95 22.86 -12.02
CA LEU A 58 1.86 21.54 -11.36
C LEU A 58 3.12 20.70 -11.62
N THR A 59 3.77 20.84 -12.78
CA THR A 59 5.06 20.18 -13.06
C THR A 59 6.15 20.65 -12.09
N ALA A 60 6.21 21.94 -11.76
CA ALA A 60 7.15 22.44 -10.77
C ALA A 60 6.84 21.90 -9.37
N VAL A 61 5.56 21.83 -9.00
CA VAL A 61 5.12 21.22 -7.73
C VAL A 61 5.45 19.72 -7.70
N TRP A 62 5.24 19.01 -8.81
CA TRP A 62 5.59 17.59 -8.95
C TRP A 62 7.09 17.36 -8.75
N ALA A 63 7.95 18.18 -9.34
CA ALA A 63 9.40 18.07 -9.15
C ALA A 63 9.82 18.28 -7.68
N VAL A 64 9.24 19.26 -6.98
CA VAL A 64 9.46 19.47 -5.54
C VAL A 64 8.94 18.27 -4.74
N ASN A 65 7.73 17.80 -5.04
CA ASN A 65 7.14 16.63 -4.38
C ASN A 65 7.97 15.37 -4.58
N PHE A 66 8.49 15.15 -5.79
CA PHE A 66 9.37 14.03 -6.09
C PHE A 66 10.62 14.06 -5.21
N ALA A 67 11.29 15.21 -5.11
CA ALA A 67 12.46 15.36 -4.24
C ALA A 67 12.15 15.05 -2.76
N LEU A 68 10.96 15.44 -2.27
CA LEU A 68 10.50 15.10 -0.92
C LEU A 68 10.19 13.60 -0.78
N GLY A 69 9.59 13.01 -1.80
CA GLY A 69 9.38 11.57 -1.89
C GLY A 69 10.69 10.80 -1.76
N VAL A 70 11.74 11.24 -2.47
CA VAL A 70 13.10 10.68 -2.35
C VAL A 70 13.62 10.76 -0.93
N VAL A 71 13.59 11.95 -0.31
CA VAL A 71 14.09 12.14 1.06
C VAL A 71 13.33 11.27 2.06
N THR A 72 11.99 11.28 2.00
CA THR A 72 11.17 10.48 2.92
C THR A 72 11.30 8.99 2.66
N GLY A 73 11.43 8.55 1.40
CA GLY A 73 11.66 7.16 1.03
C GLY A 73 13.00 6.65 1.56
N THR A 74 14.05 7.43 1.40
CA THR A 74 15.39 7.10 1.92
C THR A 74 15.35 6.96 3.45
N VAL A 75 14.67 7.87 4.16
CA VAL A 75 14.52 7.75 5.62
C VAL A 75 13.74 6.50 6.01
N VAL A 76 12.68 6.16 5.28
CA VAL A 76 11.91 4.93 5.53
C VAL A 76 12.77 3.69 5.28
N GLU A 77 13.53 3.66 4.19
CA GLU A 77 14.40 2.55 3.82
C GLU A 77 15.52 2.35 4.85
N PHE A 78 16.25 3.40 5.22
CA PHE A 78 17.27 3.31 6.26
C PHE A 78 16.67 3.05 7.63
N GLY A 79 15.52 3.63 7.96
CA GLY A 79 14.81 3.34 9.20
C GLY A 79 14.38 1.86 9.30
N LEU A 80 14.00 1.24 8.17
CA LEU A 80 13.73 -0.20 8.12
C LEU A 80 15.01 -1.02 8.34
N LEU A 81 16.17 -0.58 7.80
CA LEU A 81 17.45 -1.24 8.04
C LEU A 81 17.84 -1.22 9.53
N GLU A 82 17.64 -0.10 10.20
CA GLU A 82 18.03 0.09 11.59
C GLU A 82 17.04 -0.53 12.60
N ILE A 83 15.75 -0.42 12.31
CA ILE A 83 14.68 -0.84 13.23
C ILE A 83 14.27 -2.29 12.98
N TRP A 84 14.37 -2.78 11.74
CA TRP A 84 13.95 -4.12 11.31
C TRP A 84 15.08 -4.89 10.62
N PRO A 85 16.25 -5.07 11.25
CA PRO A 85 17.43 -5.64 10.58
C PRO A 85 17.19 -7.06 10.06
N THR A 86 16.43 -7.87 10.79
CA THR A 86 16.08 -9.23 10.36
C THR A 86 15.20 -9.23 9.11
N SER A 87 14.24 -8.31 9.03
CA SER A 87 13.39 -8.18 7.83
C SER A 87 14.22 -7.81 6.60
N ILE A 88 15.23 -6.95 6.75
CA ILE A 88 16.10 -6.56 5.64
C ILE A 88 16.93 -7.75 5.14
N LEU A 89 17.47 -8.58 6.05
CA LEU A 89 18.17 -9.80 5.66
C LEU A 89 17.26 -10.75 4.88
N LEU A 90 16.01 -10.88 5.31
CA LEU A 90 15.00 -11.68 4.60
C LEU A 90 14.71 -11.08 3.21
N PHE A 91 14.50 -9.78 3.12
CA PHE A 91 14.22 -9.12 1.85
C PHE A 91 15.40 -9.13 0.90
N SER A 92 16.62 -8.97 1.40
CA SER A 92 17.83 -9.07 0.57
C SER A 92 17.99 -10.43 -0.09
N SER A 93 17.39 -11.45 0.51
CA SER A 93 17.49 -12.82 0.03
C SER A 93 16.32 -13.25 -0.85
N SER A 94 15.11 -12.80 -0.54
CA SER A 94 13.88 -13.21 -1.26
C SER A 94 13.30 -12.10 -2.13
N GLY A 95 13.46 -10.84 -1.73
CA GLY A 95 12.92 -9.66 -2.41
C GLY A 95 13.97 -8.82 -3.16
N PHE A 96 15.21 -9.29 -3.25
CA PHE A 96 16.31 -8.51 -3.85
C PHE A 96 16.04 -8.09 -5.30
N VAL A 97 15.53 -9.00 -6.13
CA VAL A 97 15.27 -8.69 -7.55
C VAL A 97 14.25 -7.57 -7.72
N PRO A 98 13.06 -7.60 -7.08
CA PRO A 98 12.15 -6.46 -7.13
C PRO A 98 12.78 -5.15 -6.66
N LEU A 99 13.45 -5.14 -5.51
CA LEU A 99 14.09 -3.94 -4.96
C LEU A 99 15.20 -3.41 -5.85
N PHE A 100 16.01 -4.31 -6.44
CA PHE A 100 17.05 -3.91 -7.38
C PHE A 100 16.48 -3.21 -8.62
N TYR A 101 15.43 -3.76 -9.23
CA TYR A 101 14.77 -3.15 -10.37
C TYR A 101 14.02 -1.87 -10.01
N GLU A 102 13.43 -1.81 -8.81
CA GLU A 102 12.83 -0.59 -8.28
C GLU A 102 13.86 0.52 -8.25
N ALA A 103 14.96 0.33 -7.53
CA ALA A 103 15.98 1.36 -7.32
C ALA A 103 16.71 1.74 -8.62
N THR A 104 17.13 0.76 -9.44
CA THR A 104 18.06 0.99 -10.55
C THR A 104 17.38 1.36 -11.86
N ILE A 105 16.22 0.80 -12.17
CA ILE A 105 15.53 1.00 -13.45
C ILE A 105 14.35 1.96 -13.28
N ALA A 106 13.43 1.61 -12.38
CA ALA A 106 12.18 2.33 -12.31
C ALA A 106 12.36 3.72 -11.69
N PHE A 107 12.93 3.80 -10.50
CA PHE A 107 13.12 5.06 -9.77
C PHE A 107 14.12 6.01 -10.46
N ILE A 108 15.32 5.53 -10.83
CA ILE A 108 16.30 6.37 -11.53
C ILE A 108 15.75 6.81 -12.89
N GLY A 109 15.10 5.91 -13.62
CA GLY A 109 14.48 6.22 -14.90
C GLY A 109 13.37 7.27 -14.78
N GLU A 110 12.52 7.17 -13.76
CA GLU A 110 11.49 8.18 -13.46
C GLU A 110 12.13 9.54 -13.18
N ALA A 111 13.16 9.60 -12.33
CA ALA A 111 13.87 10.85 -12.00
C ALA A 111 14.45 11.54 -13.23
N VAL A 112 15.10 10.76 -14.11
CA VAL A 112 15.69 11.28 -15.37
C VAL A 112 14.60 11.79 -16.31
N LEU A 113 13.50 11.03 -16.47
CA LEU A 113 12.39 11.43 -17.33
C LEU A 113 11.62 12.63 -16.78
N LEU A 114 11.45 12.75 -15.46
CA LEU A 114 10.89 13.95 -14.85
C LEU A 114 11.76 15.18 -15.16
N GLY A 115 13.07 15.09 -14.99
CA GLY A 115 14.01 16.17 -15.36
C GLY A 115 13.87 16.54 -16.83
N LEU A 116 13.84 15.56 -17.72
CA LEU A 116 13.66 15.77 -19.15
C LEU A 116 12.28 16.38 -19.48
N PHE A 117 11.21 15.95 -18.78
CA PHE A 117 9.87 16.52 -18.93
C PHE A 117 9.81 17.99 -18.49
N VAL A 118 10.49 18.34 -17.40
CA VAL A 118 10.63 19.74 -16.95
C VAL A 118 11.28 20.60 -18.05
N LEU A 119 12.22 20.06 -18.82
CA LEU A 119 12.83 20.76 -19.95
C LEU A 119 11.91 20.83 -21.19
N ALA A 120 11.10 19.81 -21.42
CA ALA A 120 10.31 19.63 -22.64
C ALA A 120 8.97 20.39 -22.63
N ILE A 121 8.31 20.51 -21.45
CA ILE A 121 6.93 21.04 -21.37
C ILE A 121 6.81 22.47 -21.95
N GLY A 122 5.91 22.64 -22.93
CA GLY A 122 5.65 23.90 -23.62
C GLY A 122 6.73 24.36 -24.61
N ARG A 123 7.79 23.55 -24.86
CA ARG A 123 8.85 23.85 -25.86
C ARG A 123 8.92 22.82 -26.97
N TRP A 124 8.81 21.53 -26.60
CA TRP A 124 8.92 20.45 -27.56
C TRP A 124 7.57 20.12 -28.21
N ARG A 125 7.62 19.39 -29.33
CA ARG A 125 6.42 18.93 -30.02
C ARG A 125 5.56 18.05 -29.08
N ALA A 126 4.25 18.17 -29.19
CA ALA A 126 3.29 17.45 -28.34
C ALA A 126 3.59 15.97 -28.16
N ARG A 127 3.89 15.26 -29.26
CA ARG A 127 4.18 13.81 -29.23
C ARG A 127 5.34 13.47 -28.30
N TYR A 128 6.42 14.25 -28.32
CA TYR A 128 7.60 13.98 -27.47
C TYR A 128 7.32 14.34 -26.01
N THR A 129 6.69 15.50 -25.78
CA THR A 129 6.33 15.93 -24.42
C THR A 129 5.40 14.93 -23.74
N LEU A 130 4.35 14.48 -24.45
CA LEU A 130 3.40 13.50 -23.89
C LEU A 130 4.04 12.12 -23.73
N SER A 131 4.91 11.69 -24.66
CA SER A 131 5.61 10.40 -24.50
C SER A 131 6.54 10.39 -23.28
N ILE A 132 7.28 11.48 -23.02
CA ILE A 132 8.14 11.59 -21.83
C ILE A 132 7.30 11.57 -20.55
N LEU A 133 6.19 12.31 -20.51
CA LEU A 133 5.28 12.32 -19.36
C LEU A 133 4.72 10.93 -19.07
N LEU A 134 4.22 10.24 -20.10
CA LEU A 134 3.67 8.89 -19.97
C LEU A 134 4.75 7.88 -19.58
N ALA A 135 5.97 8.00 -20.12
CA ALA A 135 7.08 7.14 -19.73
C ALA A 135 7.50 7.37 -18.27
N ALA A 136 7.57 8.62 -17.81
CA ALA A 136 7.86 8.94 -16.41
C ALA A 136 6.78 8.37 -15.46
N TRP A 137 5.51 8.59 -15.80
CA TRP A 137 4.39 8.02 -15.04
C TRP A 137 4.40 6.48 -15.03
N ALA A 138 4.72 5.84 -16.16
CA ALA A 138 4.80 4.39 -16.25
C ALA A 138 5.96 3.82 -15.42
N LEU A 139 7.12 4.48 -15.41
CA LEU A 139 8.25 4.08 -14.56
C LEU A 139 7.95 4.29 -13.07
N GLY A 140 7.31 5.39 -12.68
CA GLY A 140 6.86 5.58 -11.30
C GLY A 140 5.83 4.53 -10.86
N SER A 141 4.92 4.15 -11.76
CA SER A 141 3.97 3.05 -11.51
C SER A 141 4.67 1.69 -11.43
N LEU A 142 5.71 1.47 -12.22
CA LEU A 142 6.53 0.26 -12.19
C LEU A 142 7.38 0.20 -10.90
N SER A 143 7.92 1.33 -10.43
CA SER A 143 8.55 1.45 -9.11
C SER A 143 7.57 1.02 -8.01
N GLY A 144 6.34 1.55 -8.05
CA GLY A 144 5.27 1.11 -7.16
C GLY A 144 4.99 -0.40 -7.23
N TYR A 145 4.97 -1.00 -8.41
CA TYR A 145 4.81 -2.46 -8.56
C TYR A 145 5.93 -3.23 -7.85
N PHE A 146 7.17 -2.85 -8.07
CA PHE A 146 8.29 -3.58 -7.48
C PHE A 146 8.31 -3.51 -5.95
N ILE A 147 8.05 -2.33 -5.35
CA ILE A 147 8.01 -2.24 -3.88
C ILE A 147 6.76 -2.93 -3.30
N LEU A 148 5.62 -2.87 -3.99
CA LEU A 148 4.40 -3.56 -3.58
C LEU A 148 4.51 -5.08 -3.71
N THR A 149 5.34 -5.59 -4.62
CA THR A 149 5.68 -7.01 -4.71
C THR A 149 6.36 -7.51 -3.43
N VAL A 150 7.24 -6.70 -2.83
CA VAL A 150 7.84 -7.02 -1.53
C VAL A 150 6.78 -7.05 -0.43
N ASN A 151 5.87 -6.08 -0.39
CA ASN A 151 4.76 -6.09 0.57
C ASN A 151 3.81 -7.29 0.33
N ALA A 152 3.52 -7.63 -0.93
CA ALA A 152 2.75 -8.81 -1.28
C ALA A 152 3.44 -10.09 -0.76
N TRP A 153 4.76 -10.19 -0.89
CA TRP A 153 5.52 -11.30 -0.34
C TRP A 153 5.44 -11.36 1.20
N MET A 154 5.44 -10.23 1.89
CA MET A 154 5.23 -10.21 3.34
C MET A 154 3.84 -10.74 3.76
N ASN A 155 2.84 -10.57 2.92
CA ASN A 155 1.47 -11.05 3.15
C ASN A 155 1.27 -12.49 2.66
N VAL A 156 1.91 -12.86 1.54
CA VAL A 156 1.85 -14.17 0.90
C VAL A 156 3.28 -14.56 0.54
N PRO A 157 4.06 -15.16 1.44
CA PRO A 157 5.47 -15.49 1.21
C PRO A 157 5.62 -16.64 0.20
N TRP A 158 5.35 -16.32 -1.06
CA TRP A 158 5.34 -17.23 -2.20
C TRP A 158 6.72 -17.82 -2.47
N GLY A 159 6.78 -19.13 -2.65
CA GLY A 159 8.03 -19.84 -2.81
C GLY A 159 8.61 -20.43 -1.52
N ALA A 160 8.04 -20.11 -0.36
CA ALA A 160 8.35 -20.79 0.89
C ALA A 160 7.54 -22.09 0.99
N GLY A 161 7.94 -23.15 0.31
CA GLY A 161 7.18 -24.41 0.19
C GLY A 161 7.33 -25.37 1.38
N GLY A 162 6.51 -26.42 1.43
CA GLY A 162 6.64 -27.53 2.39
C GLY A 162 5.82 -27.43 3.67
N ILE A 163 4.86 -26.52 3.74
CA ILE A 163 4.00 -26.39 4.92
C ILE A 163 2.99 -27.53 5.00
N PRO A 164 2.82 -28.18 6.17
CA PRO A 164 1.76 -29.17 6.37
C PRO A 164 0.38 -28.58 6.08
N LYS A 165 -0.50 -29.36 5.45
CA LYS A 165 -1.89 -28.95 5.13
C LYS A 165 -2.65 -28.40 6.33
N ALA A 166 -2.35 -28.86 7.55
CA ALA A 166 -2.96 -28.37 8.77
C ALA A 166 -2.64 -26.88 9.08
N LEU A 167 -1.58 -26.32 8.50
CA LEU A 167 -1.23 -24.90 8.61
C LEU A 167 -1.81 -24.03 7.49
N TYR A 168 -2.41 -24.60 6.44
CA TYR A 168 -2.99 -23.85 5.31
C TYR A 168 -4.05 -22.81 5.72
N PRO A 169 -4.87 -23.01 6.74
CA PRO A 169 -5.78 -21.96 7.20
C PRO A 169 -5.07 -20.70 7.71
N PHE A 170 -3.81 -20.84 8.13
CA PHE A 170 -3.01 -19.76 8.71
C PHE A 170 -1.94 -19.24 7.78
N LEU A 171 -1.59 -20.02 6.78
CA LEU A 171 -0.47 -19.79 5.91
C LEU A 171 -0.96 -19.76 4.46
N PRO A 172 -0.39 -18.91 3.62
CA PRO A 172 -0.73 -18.88 2.21
C PRO A 172 -0.45 -20.25 1.56
N THR A 173 -1.25 -20.61 0.56
CA THR A 173 -0.95 -21.78 -0.28
C THR A 173 0.29 -21.48 -1.09
N TYR A 174 1.33 -22.24 -0.84
CA TYR A 174 2.61 -22.07 -1.51
C TYR A 174 2.65 -22.82 -2.84
N GLY A 175 3.43 -22.29 -3.78
CA GLY A 175 3.68 -22.91 -5.06
C GLY A 175 4.41 -24.26 -4.97
N PRO A 176 4.66 -24.90 -6.10
CA PRO A 176 5.05 -26.31 -6.19
C PRO A 176 6.40 -26.68 -5.59
N ASP A 177 7.24 -25.71 -5.20
CA ASP A 177 8.58 -25.99 -4.71
C ASP A 177 8.65 -26.05 -3.19
N ALA A 178 8.31 -27.22 -2.65
CA ALA A 178 8.36 -27.53 -1.23
C ALA A 178 9.77 -27.44 -0.59
N ALA A 179 10.83 -27.40 -1.39
CA ALA A 179 12.22 -27.36 -0.91
C ALA A 179 12.60 -26.06 -0.19
N ASN A 180 11.81 -25.02 -0.35
CA ASN A 180 12.21 -23.66 0.01
C ASN A 180 11.73 -23.18 1.38
N LEU A 181 10.81 -23.90 2.05
CA LEU A 181 10.40 -23.56 3.42
C LEU A 181 11.49 -23.89 4.43
N THR A 182 12.13 -25.04 4.28
CA THR A 182 13.30 -25.44 5.08
C THR A 182 14.31 -24.31 5.15
N THR A 183 14.49 -23.64 4.05
CA THR A 183 15.39 -22.54 3.82
C THR A 183 15.00 -21.26 4.54
N ALA A 184 13.76 -20.80 4.37
CA ALA A 184 13.28 -19.59 5.02
C ALA A 184 13.32 -19.75 6.56
N LEU A 185 13.03 -20.95 7.05
CA LEU A 185 13.03 -21.24 8.48
C LEU A 185 14.41 -21.55 9.04
N THR A 186 15.29 -22.11 8.23
CA THR A 186 16.71 -22.21 8.58
C THR A 186 17.33 -20.82 8.70
N LEU A 187 16.97 -19.89 7.82
CA LEU A 187 17.40 -18.51 7.93
C LEU A 187 16.82 -17.81 9.15
N ALA A 188 15.52 -18.01 9.43
CA ALA A 188 14.88 -17.48 10.62
C ALA A 188 15.57 -17.96 11.90
N ALA A 189 15.86 -19.24 11.96
CA ALA A 189 16.56 -19.85 13.09
C ALA A 189 17.99 -19.33 13.22
N LEU A 190 18.70 -19.16 12.10
CA LEU A 190 20.04 -18.56 12.09
C LEU A 190 20.01 -17.12 12.61
N VAL A 191 19.10 -16.31 12.10
CA VAL A 191 18.98 -14.91 12.52
C VAL A 191 18.53 -14.81 13.97
N MET A 192 17.55 -15.62 14.40
CA MET A 192 17.11 -15.62 15.80
C MET A 192 18.17 -16.16 16.76
N ASN A 193 18.91 -17.18 16.37
CA ASN A 193 19.99 -17.71 17.21
C ASN A 193 21.11 -16.67 17.39
N HIS A 194 21.40 -15.87 16.39
CA HIS A 194 22.38 -14.79 16.49
C HIS A 194 21.87 -13.59 17.29
N THR A 195 20.60 -13.22 17.15
CA THR A 195 20.00 -12.14 17.94
C THR A 195 19.78 -12.52 19.40
N LEU A 196 19.37 -13.76 19.67
CA LEU A 196 19.14 -14.25 21.03
C LEU A 196 20.44 -14.61 21.77
N ALA A 197 21.47 -15.03 21.06
CA ALA A 197 22.74 -15.41 21.69
C ALA A 197 23.66 -14.24 22.06
N GLY A 198 23.26 -12.99 21.77
CA GLY A 198 24.12 -11.83 22.03
C GLY A 198 25.43 -11.87 21.24
N ALA A 199 25.55 -12.77 20.26
CA ALA A 199 26.66 -12.81 19.33
C ALA A 199 26.59 -11.57 18.47
N GLY A 200 27.41 -10.60 18.75
CA GLY A 200 27.43 -9.32 18.11
C GLY A 200 27.46 -9.42 16.58
N SER A 201 27.13 -8.33 15.95
CA SER A 201 27.05 -8.11 14.49
C SER A 201 28.20 -8.70 13.65
N ALA A 202 29.33 -9.05 14.25
CA ALA A 202 30.48 -9.66 13.60
C ALA A 202 30.18 -11.04 12.97
N ALA A 203 29.24 -11.81 13.52
CA ALA A 203 28.86 -13.11 12.96
C ALA A 203 27.95 -12.97 11.73
N LEU A 204 27.14 -11.93 11.67
CA LEU A 204 26.25 -11.63 10.53
C LEU A 204 27.02 -11.04 9.33
N THR A 205 28.19 -10.45 9.56
CA THR A 205 29.05 -9.87 8.51
C THR A 205 30.07 -10.86 7.95
N SER A 206 30.12 -12.10 8.49
CA SER A 206 31.07 -13.09 7.99
C SER A 206 30.66 -13.62 6.62
N VAL A 207 31.61 -13.78 5.73
CA VAL A 207 31.45 -14.38 4.38
C VAL A 207 30.79 -15.77 4.47
N ASN A 208 30.95 -16.48 5.61
CA ASN A 208 30.34 -17.78 5.87
C ASN A 208 28.81 -17.72 6.00
N PHE A 209 28.23 -16.59 6.45
CA PHE A 209 26.78 -16.45 6.52
C PHE A 209 26.15 -16.51 5.13
N THR A 210 26.67 -15.73 4.19
CA THR A 210 26.16 -15.70 2.81
C THR A 210 26.33 -17.05 2.10
N GLN A 211 27.43 -17.77 2.36
CA GLN A 211 27.69 -19.10 1.82
C GLN A 211 26.81 -20.18 2.46
N SER A 212 26.52 -20.05 3.76
CA SER A 212 25.68 -21.02 4.48
C SER A 212 24.19 -20.84 4.17
N VAL A 213 23.76 -19.61 3.84
CA VAL A 213 22.36 -19.25 3.61
C VAL A 213 22.02 -19.24 2.12
N GLY A 214 23.01 -18.95 1.23
CA GLY A 214 22.82 -18.87 -0.22
C GLY A 214 22.15 -20.08 -0.87
N PRO A 215 22.48 -21.35 -0.49
CA PRO A 215 21.81 -22.53 -1.04
C PRO A 215 20.35 -22.67 -0.64
N PHE A 216 19.91 -21.91 0.33
CA PHE A 216 18.59 -22.03 0.93
C PHE A 216 17.56 -21.04 0.35
N PHE A 217 17.91 -20.14 -0.54
CA PHE A 217 16.95 -19.21 -1.11
C PHE A 217 16.34 -19.75 -2.38
N ALA A 218 15.02 -19.61 -2.39
CA ALA A 218 14.21 -19.78 -3.57
C ALA A 218 14.74 -18.94 -4.74
N ASP A 219 14.32 -19.28 -5.93
CA ASP A 219 14.50 -18.48 -7.11
C ASP A 219 14.19 -16.99 -6.80
N PRO A 220 15.15 -16.08 -6.94
CA PRO A 220 14.96 -14.66 -6.63
C PRO A 220 13.92 -13.97 -7.52
N TRP A 221 13.46 -14.64 -8.58
CA TRP A 221 12.39 -14.19 -9.46
C TRP A 221 10.98 -14.53 -8.94
N LEU A 222 10.85 -15.49 -8.02
CA LEU A 222 9.55 -15.91 -7.47
C LEU A 222 8.73 -14.79 -6.84
N PRO A 223 9.30 -13.79 -6.14
CA PRO A 223 8.53 -12.66 -5.65
C PRO A 223 7.78 -11.90 -6.74
N LEU A 224 8.34 -11.82 -7.97
CA LEU A 224 7.65 -11.19 -9.11
C LEU A 224 6.45 -12.01 -9.60
N ALA A 225 6.45 -13.32 -9.37
CA ALA A 225 5.33 -14.22 -9.68
C ALA A 225 4.36 -14.39 -8.50
N ASN A 226 4.48 -13.58 -7.46
CA ASN A 226 3.62 -13.63 -6.28
C ASN A 226 2.15 -13.42 -6.67
N PRO A 227 1.23 -14.33 -6.29
CA PRO A 227 -0.18 -14.26 -6.70
C PRO A 227 -0.90 -13.02 -6.14
N ASP A 228 -0.50 -12.50 -4.98
CA ASP A 228 -1.06 -11.27 -4.37
C ASP A 228 -0.45 -9.98 -4.98
N ALA A 229 0.64 -10.07 -5.75
CA ALA A 229 1.36 -8.89 -6.22
C ALA A 229 0.56 -8.03 -7.21
N ILE A 230 -0.14 -8.64 -8.15
CA ILE A 230 -0.88 -7.91 -9.20
C ILE A 230 -2.12 -7.23 -8.61
N SER A 231 -2.95 -7.97 -7.85
CA SER A 231 -4.16 -7.43 -7.23
C SER A 231 -3.84 -6.30 -6.27
N THR A 232 -2.85 -6.50 -5.38
CA THR A 232 -2.35 -5.48 -4.46
C THR A 232 -1.83 -4.26 -5.20
N THR A 233 -1.04 -4.45 -6.25
CA THR A 233 -0.47 -3.34 -7.02
C THR A 233 -1.54 -2.53 -7.72
N VAL A 234 -2.44 -3.16 -8.46
CA VAL A 234 -3.48 -2.45 -9.20
C VAL A 234 -4.38 -1.69 -8.25
N HIS A 235 -4.84 -2.33 -7.16
CA HIS A 235 -5.68 -1.67 -6.16
C HIS A 235 -4.99 -0.47 -5.51
N THR A 236 -3.72 -0.61 -5.12
CA THR A 236 -2.94 0.46 -4.46
C THR A 236 -2.60 1.60 -5.41
N LEU A 237 -2.21 1.31 -6.66
CA LEU A 237 -1.90 2.35 -7.64
C LEU A 237 -3.14 3.17 -8.01
N LEU A 238 -4.29 2.53 -8.21
CA LEU A 238 -5.54 3.24 -8.44
C LEU A 238 -5.89 4.17 -7.26
N ALA A 239 -5.72 3.69 -6.02
CA ALA A 239 -5.91 4.53 -4.83
C ALA A 239 -4.93 5.72 -4.81
N ALA A 240 -3.65 5.51 -5.13
CA ALA A 240 -2.65 6.58 -5.21
C ALA A 240 -2.98 7.61 -6.29
N TYR A 241 -3.43 7.16 -7.47
CA TYR A 241 -3.87 8.06 -8.54
C TYR A 241 -5.08 8.89 -8.10
N ALA A 242 -6.07 8.26 -7.44
CA ALA A 242 -7.25 8.96 -6.93
C ALA A 242 -6.87 10.03 -5.88
N VAL A 243 -5.97 9.71 -4.95
CA VAL A 243 -5.46 10.65 -3.94
C VAL A 243 -4.71 11.81 -4.59
N GLY A 244 -3.78 11.53 -5.51
CA GLY A 244 -2.96 12.56 -6.14
C GLY A 244 -3.75 13.49 -7.06
N VAL A 245 -4.61 12.97 -7.94
CA VAL A 245 -5.50 13.78 -8.78
C VAL A 245 -6.54 14.49 -7.90
N GLY A 246 -7.06 13.81 -6.88
CA GLY A 246 -7.98 14.36 -5.90
C GLY A 246 -7.41 15.58 -5.17
N ALA A 247 -6.15 15.56 -4.78
CA ALA A 247 -5.50 16.70 -4.13
C ALA A 247 -5.52 17.96 -5.03
N VAL A 248 -5.25 17.79 -6.33
CA VAL A 248 -5.35 18.89 -7.30
C VAL A 248 -6.79 19.37 -7.45
N ALA A 249 -7.75 18.44 -7.55
CA ALA A 249 -9.17 18.77 -7.67
C ALA A 249 -9.69 19.50 -6.41
N LEU A 250 -9.27 19.07 -5.22
CA LEU A 250 -9.59 19.73 -3.95
C LEU A 250 -9.04 21.16 -3.90
N ALA A 251 -7.78 21.35 -4.31
CA ALA A 251 -7.17 22.68 -4.35
C ALA A 251 -7.90 23.63 -5.30
N LEU A 252 -8.30 23.17 -6.50
CA LEU A 252 -9.07 23.95 -7.47
C LEU A 252 -10.48 24.27 -6.93
N SER A 253 -11.14 23.29 -6.31
CA SER A 253 -12.45 23.47 -5.70
C SER A 253 -12.41 24.51 -4.57
N ALA A 254 -11.43 24.42 -3.68
CA ALA A 254 -11.24 25.40 -2.61
C ALA A 254 -10.97 26.82 -3.16
N ARG A 255 -10.19 26.95 -4.23
CA ARG A 255 -9.95 28.23 -4.91
C ARG A 255 -11.21 28.79 -5.53
N TYR A 256 -12.01 27.96 -6.21
CA TYR A 256 -13.30 28.39 -6.75
C TYR A 256 -14.24 28.88 -5.65
N LEU A 257 -14.39 28.10 -4.57
CA LEU A 257 -15.27 28.49 -3.45
C LEU A 257 -14.87 29.82 -2.82
N LYS A 258 -13.56 30.12 -2.78
CA LYS A 258 -13.02 31.38 -2.23
C LYS A 258 -13.16 32.56 -3.18
N THR A 259 -12.91 32.37 -4.48
CA THR A 259 -12.76 33.48 -5.44
C THR A 259 -13.92 33.62 -6.41
N ARG A 260 -14.75 32.60 -6.58
CA ARG A 260 -15.83 32.48 -7.57
C ARG A 260 -15.36 32.63 -9.01
N ASP A 261 -14.05 32.41 -9.28
CA ASP A 261 -13.49 32.53 -10.62
C ASP A 261 -13.68 31.21 -11.38
N GLU A 262 -14.46 31.29 -12.47
CA GLU A 262 -14.85 30.14 -13.33
C GLU A 262 -13.65 29.40 -13.96
N LYS A 263 -12.48 30.03 -14.01
CA LYS A 263 -11.27 29.35 -14.51
C LYS A 263 -10.96 28.08 -13.73
N TYR A 264 -11.25 28.04 -12.42
CA TYR A 264 -11.00 26.86 -11.58
C TYR A 264 -11.95 25.72 -11.91
N VAL A 265 -13.21 26.01 -12.20
CA VAL A 265 -14.17 25.01 -12.70
C VAL A 265 -13.74 24.49 -14.08
N LYS A 266 -13.27 25.38 -14.95
CA LYS A 266 -12.75 25.03 -16.27
C LYS A 266 -11.55 24.08 -16.18
N LEU A 267 -10.63 24.33 -15.24
CA LEU A 267 -9.47 23.46 -14.96
C LEU A 267 -9.85 22.14 -14.29
N LEU A 268 -10.90 22.14 -13.47
CA LEU A 268 -11.39 20.95 -12.77
C LEU A 268 -12.00 19.92 -13.73
N LYS A 269 -12.77 20.35 -14.72
CA LYS A 269 -13.50 19.47 -15.65
C LYS A 269 -12.66 18.37 -16.32
N PRO A 270 -11.44 18.61 -16.84
CA PRO A 270 -10.61 17.56 -17.41
C PRO A 270 -10.18 16.50 -16.39
N LEU A 271 -9.98 16.90 -15.11
CA LEU A 271 -9.57 15.98 -14.04
C LEU A 271 -10.68 15.00 -13.66
N LEU A 272 -11.94 15.41 -13.84
CA LEU A 272 -13.09 14.54 -13.54
C LEU A 272 -13.07 13.25 -14.36
N TRP A 273 -12.61 13.29 -15.61
CA TRP A 273 -12.47 12.09 -16.43
C TRP A 273 -11.49 11.10 -15.80
N VAL A 274 -10.34 11.59 -15.33
CA VAL A 274 -9.33 10.76 -14.68
C VAL A 274 -9.89 10.18 -13.38
N MET A 275 -10.49 11.03 -12.53
CA MET A 275 -11.07 10.60 -11.26
C MET A 275 -12.15 9.55 -11.45
N VAL A 276 -13.10 9.78 -12.36
CA VAL A 276 -14.22 8.86 -12.61
C VAL A 276 -13.71 7.51 -13.11
N VAL A 277 -12.76 7.48 -14.06
CA VAL A 277 -12.20 6.23 -14.58
C VAL A 277 -11.51 5.45 -13.46
N VAL A 278 -10.66 6.12 -12.68
CA VAL A 278 -9.93 5.49 -11.56
C VAL A 278 -10.90 4.96 -10.50
N LEU A 279 -11.88 5.77 -10.11
CA LEU A 279 -12.82 5.41 -9.05
C LEU A 279 -13.83 4.33 -9.44
N ILE A 280 -14.16 4.18 -10.73
CA ILE A 280 -14.99 3.07 -11.22
C ILE A 280 -14.15 1.77 -11.31
N ALA A 281 -12.86 1.87 -11.64
CA ALA A 281 -11.97 0.70 -11.67
C ALA A 281 -11.62 0.17 -10.27
N GLN A 282 -11.64 1.04 -9.25
CA GLN A 282 -11.21 0.70 -7.89
C GLN A 282 -12.00 -0.45 -7.23
N PRO A 283 -13.34 -0.51 -7.26
CA PRO A 283 -14.10 -1.62 -6.70
C PRO A 283 -13.76 -2.97 -7.36
N VAL A 284 -13.52 -2.96 -8.68
CA VAL A 284 -13.14 -4.18 -9.42
C VAL A 284 -11.78 -4.69 -8.95
N ALA A 285 -10.79 -3.81 -8.83
CA ALA A 285 -9.48 -4.18 -8.30
C ALA A 285 -9.57 -4.63 -6.83
N GLY A 286 -10.45 -3.99 -6.03
CA GLY A 286 -10.71 -4.35 -4.64
C GLY A 286 -11.33 -5.74 -4.48
N HIS A 287 -12.22 -6.14 -5.40
CA HIS A 287 -12.80 -7.49 -5.41
C HIS A 287 -11.72 -8.56 -5.59
N PHE A 288 -10.85 -8.44 -6.59
CA PHE A 288 -9.75 -9.39 -6.79
C PHE A 288 -8.79 -9.45 -5.62
N MET A 289 -8.48 -8.29 -5.00
CA MET A 289 -7.66 -8.27 -3.79
C MET A 289 -8.37 -8.96 -2.60
N GLY A 290 -9.69 -8.83 -2.49
CA GLY A 290 -10.50 -9.53 -1.50
C GLY A 290 -10.45 -11.05 -1.67
N GLU A 291 -10.57 -11.55 -2.90
CA GLU A 291 -10.44 -12.99 -3.21
C GLU A 291 -9.05 -13.52 -2.81
N ASP A 292 -7.98 -12.75 -3.04
CA ASP A 292 -6.63 -13.15 -2.62
C ASP A 292 -6.49 -13.20 -1.10
N VAL A 293 -7.09 -12.27 -0.36
CA VAL A 293 -7.12 -12.32 1.11
C VAL A 293 -7.85 -13.59 1.60
N VAL A 294 -9.00 -13.90 1.05
CA VAL A 294 -9.76 -15.12 1.41
C VAL A 294 -8.95 -16.38 1.13
N ARG A 295 -8.29 -16.42 -0.02
CA ARG A 295 -7.51 -17.59 -0.46
C ARG A 295 -6.23 -17.79 0.34
N TYR A 296 -5.47 -16.71 0.61
CA TYR A 296 -4.14 -16.79 1.15
C TYR A 296 -4.03 -16.39 2.62
N GLN A 297 -4.99 -15.65 3.15
CA GLN A 297 -5.03 -15.15 4.53
C GLN A 297 -6.42 -15.31 5.17
N PRO A 298 -6.97 -16.52 5.22
CA PRO A 298 -8.35 -16.75 5.65
C PRO A 298 -8.61 -16.29 7.10
N LEU A 299 -7.65 -16.43 8.02
CA LEU A 299 -7.75 -15.93 9.40
C LEU A 299 -7.88 -14.39 9.43
N LYS A 300 -7.14 -13.69 8.56
CA LYS A 300 -7.27 -12.24 8.39
C LYS A 300 -8.65 -11.86 7.87
N PHE A 301 -9.19 -12.64 6.93
CA PHE A 301 -10.55 -12.41 6.42
C PHE A 301 -11.59 -12.44 7.53
N THR A 302 -11.51 -13.40 8.47
CA THR A 302 -12.37 -13.45 9.65
C THR A 302 -12.28 -12.15 10.47
N ALA A 303 -11.08 -11.61 10.67
CA ALA A 303 -10.90 -10.34 11.36
C ALA A 303 -11.47 -9.15 10.58
N LEU A 304 -11.38 -9.15 9.24
CA LEU A 304 -11.94 -8.08 8.39
C LEU A 304 -13.46 -7.99 8.51
N VAL A 305 -14.15 -9.12 8.57
CA VAL A 305 -15.63 -9.18 8.63
C VAL A 305 -16.21 -9.22 10.04
N ALA A 306 -15.40 -8.90 11.05
CA ALA A 306 -15.82 -8.99 12.44
C ALA A 306 -17.00 -8.09 12.83
N LEU A 307 -17.18 -6.92 12.19
CA LEU A 307 -18.32 -6.03 12.47
C LEU A 307 -19.66 -6.63 12.02
N THR A 308 -19.69 -7.32 10.90
CA THR A 308 -20.91 -7.96 10.38
C THR A 308 -21.17 -9.31 11.07
N GLY A 309 -20.10 -10.08 11.33
CA GLY A 309 -20.20 -11.36 12.04
C GLY A 309 -20.47 -11.22 13.56
N GLY A 310 -20.23 -10.04 14.14
CA GLY A 310 -20.52 -9.78 15.56
C GLY A 310 -19.85 -10.77 16.51
N GLN A 311 -20.62 -11.36 17.43
CA GLN A 311 -20.10 -12.36 18.37
C GLN A 311 -19.89 -13.74 17.73
N GLU A 312 -20.46 -13.99 16.58
CA GLU A 312 -20.36 -15.29 15.91
C GLU A 312 -18.95 -15.55 15.34
N ILE A 313 -18.15 -14.49 15.11
CA ILE A 313 -16.74 -14.63 14.70
C ILE A 313 -15.91 -15.44 15.70
N TYR A 314 -16.27 -15.43 16.98
CA TYR A 314 -15.59 -16.19 18.03
C TYR A 314 -16.01 -17.67 18.06
N GLY A 315 -17.08 -18.03 17.31
CA GLY A 315 -17.55 -19.39 17.11
C GLY A 315 -16.74 -20.17 16.07
N TYR A 316 -17.30 -21.30 15.66
CA TYR A 316 -16.68 -22.17 14.64
C TYR A 316 -16.89 -21.63 13.23
N SER A 317 -18.11 -21.21 12.90
CA SER A 317 -18.48 -20.59 11.63
C SER A 317 -19.75 -19.77 11.80
N PHE A 318 -19.95 -18.83 10.89
CA PHE A 318 -21.14 -17.99 10.86
C PHE A 318 -21.56 -17.73 9.40
N ASN A 319 -22.78 -17.24 9.24
CA ASN A 319 -23.35 -16.93 7.93
C ASN A 319 -23.41 -15.40 7.77
N ASP A 320 -22.71 -14.91 6.75
CA ASP A 320 -22.86 -13.55 6.24
C ASP A 320 -23.00 -13.64 4.71
N PRO A 321 -24.25 -13.65 4.19
CA PRO A 321 -24.50 -13.87 2.78
C PRO A 321 -23.87 -12.83 1.86
N VAL A 322 -23.69 -11.59 2.34
CA VAL A 322 -23.11 -10.51 1.55
C VAL A 322 -21.60 -10.73 1.42
N GLU A 323 -20.92 -10.92 2.54
CA GLU A 323 -19.48 -11.16 2.55
C GLU A 323 -19.14 -12.51 1.89
N ALA A 324 -19.95 -13.54 2.11
CA ALA A 324 -19.77 -14.84 1.47
C ALA A 324 -19.92 -14.77 -0.06
N LEU A 325 -20.90 -13.99 -0.56
CA LEU A 325 -21.05 -13.76 -1.99
C LEU A 325 -19.82 -13.09 -2.60
N PHE A 326 -19.30 -12.03 -1.94
CA PHE A 326 -18.13 -11.31 -2.43
C PHE A 326 -16.83 -12.10 -2.32
N ALA A 327 -16.70 -12.93 -1.27
CA ALA A 327 -15.48 -13.67 -0.98
C ALA A 327 -15.39 -15.02 -1.74
N TYR A 328 -16.50 -15.72 -1.84
CA TYR A 328 -16.56 -17.10 -2.37
C TYR A 328 -17.41 -17.23 -3.63
N GLY A 329 -18.14 -16.19 -4.03
CA GLY A 329 -19.14 -16.26 -5.11
C GLY A 329 -20.39 -17.05 -4.74
N ASP A 330 -20.53 -17.47 -3.48
CA ASP A 330 -21.64 -18.27 -2.94
C ASP A 330 -22.14 -17.67 -1.63
N PRO A 331 -23.36 -17.07 -1.60
CA PRO A 331 -23.91 -16.44 -0.40
C PRO A 331 -24.26 -17.44 0.71
N SER A 332 -24.26 -18.75 0.41
CA SER A 332 -24.51 -19.82 1.39
C SER A 332 -23.24 -20.38 2.02
N HIS A 333 -22.06 -19.98 1.54
CA HIS A 333 -20.79 -20.47 2.05
C HIS A 333 -20.57 -19.97 3.47
N PRO A 334 -20.30 -20.87 4.46
CA PRO A 334 -20.01 -20.44 5.82
C PRO A 334 -18.66 -19.74 5.90
N ILE A 335 -18.58 -18.66 6.68
CA ILE A 335 -17.33 -18.00 7.03
C ILE A 335 -16.82 -18.62 8.33
N TYR A 336 -15.55 -19.05 8.34
CA TYR A 336 -14.96 -19.69 9.51
C TYR A 336 -14.57 -18.66 10.58
N GLY A 337 -14.93 -18.94 11.84
CA GLY A 337 -14.60 -18.12 12.99
C GLY A 337 -13.30 -18.52 13.70
N PHE A 338 -12.92 -17.77 14.74
CA PHE A 338 -11.66 -18.01 15.46
C PHE A 338 -11.59 -19.40 16.09
N GLN A 339 -12.70 -19.98 16.56
CA GLN A 339 -12.72 -21.34 17.12
C GLN A 339 -12.34 -22.40 16.10
N TYR A 340 -12.74 -22.25 14.82
CA TYR A 340 -12.31 -23.13 13.75
C TYR A 340 -10.78 -23.17 13.66
N TYR A 341 -10.14 -21.99 13.61
CA TYR A 341 -8.67 -21.90 13.50
C TYR A 341 -7.96 -22.46 14.74
N LEU A 342 -8.50 -22.21 15.95
CA LEU A 342 -7.96 -22.82 17.18
C LEU A 342 -8.04 -24.35 17.16
N GLN A 343 -9.11 -24.90 16.59
CA GLN A 343 -9.23 -26.34 16.41
C GLN A 343 -8.23 -26.87 15.37
N GLN A 344 -8.02 -26.15 14.25
CA GLN A 344 -6.99 -26.51 13.28
C GLN A 344 -5.58 -26.46 13.92
N CYS A 345 -5.30 -25.48 14.77
CA CYS A 345 -4.07 -25.45 15.54
C CYS A 345 -3.92 -26.72 16.40
N GLY A 346 -5.01 -27.19 17.02
CA GLY A 346 -5.02 -28.41 17.83
C GLY A 346 -4.67 -29.68 17.04
N ALA A 347 -5.03 -29.72 15.75
CA ALA A 347 -4.72 -30.84 14.88
C ALA A 347 -3.22 -31.01 14.62
N LEU A 348 -2.39 -29.99 14.87
CA LEU A 348 -0.92 -30.07 14.81
C LEU A 348 -0.30 -30.91 15.94
N GLY A 349 -1.07 -31.20 16.98
CA GLY A 349 -0.65 -32.01 18.12
C GLY A 349 0.59 -31.45 18.83
N ASN A 350 1.47 -32.37 19.22
CA ASN A 350 2.74 -32.02 19.90
C ASN A 350 3.91 -31.87 18.92
N THR A 351 3.68 -31.81 17.62
CA THR A 351 4.75 -31.65 16.63
C THR A 351 5.48 -30.33 16.88
N THR A 352 6.79 -30.42 17.01
CA THR A 352 7.67 -29.25 17.19
C THR A 352 8.25 -28.81 15.83
N PHE A 353 8.75 -27.57 15.80
CA PHE A 353 9.50 -27.08 14.63
C PHE A 353 10.68 -28.00 14.31
N GLY A 354 11.42 -28.46 15.31
CA GLY A 354 12.54 -29.37 15.12
C GLY A 354 12.16 -30.72 14.52
N GLN A 355 11.03 -31.29 14.92
CA GLN A 355 10.53 -32.54 14.34
C GLN A 355 10.11 -32.36 12.88
N LEU A 356 9.43 -31.27 12.58
CA LEU A 356 9.01 -30.98 11.21
C LEU A 356 10.20 -30.74 10.28
N TYR A 357 11.10 -29.86 10.69
CA TYR A 357 12.22 -29.44 9.85
C TYR A 357 13.38 -30.40 9.84
N GLY A 358 13.61 -31.12 10.93
CA GLY A 358 14.60 -32.19 10.97
C GLY A 358 14.28 -33.37 10.05
N GLN A 359 12.99 -33.58 9.72
CA GLN A 359 12.57 -34.54 8.70
C GLN A 359 12.82 -34.04 7.27
N LEU A 360 12.71 -32.73 7.06
CA LEU A 360 12.92 -32.09 5.74
C LEU A 360 14.43 -31.88 5.48
N ASP A 361 15.17 -31.42 6.51
CA ASP A 361 16.59 -31.18 6.46
C ASP A 361 17.22 -31.43 7.85
N PRO A 362 18.01 -32.52 8.04
CA PRO A 362 18.68 -32.79 9.30
C PRO A 362 19.63 -31.66 9.76
N GLN A 363 20.19 -30.87 8.86
CA GLN A 363 21.04 -29.74 9.19
C GLN A 363 20.23 -28.56 9.78
N ALA A 364 18.97 -28.47 9.47
CA ALA A 364 18.08 -27.42 10.01
C ALA A 364 17.99 -27.48 11.53
N LEU A 365 18.10 -28.68 12.15
CA LEU A 365 18.10 -28.85 13.60
C LEU A 365 19.22 -28.07 14.29
N SER A 366 20.39 -27.98 13.66
CA SER A 366 21.54 -27.27 14.23
C SER A 366 21.32 -25.75 14.27
N TYR A 367 20.45 -25.25 13.42
CA TYR A 367 20.16 -23.81 13.27
C TYR A 367 18.91 -23.35 14.02
N LEU A 368 17.96 -24.25 14.28
CA LEU A 368 16.70 -23.92 14.96
C LEU A 368 16.91 -23.51 16.44
N GLY A 369 17.99 -23.94 17.08
CA GLY A 369 18.23 -23.57 18.47
C GLY A 369 17.00 -23.80 19.37
N PRO A 370 16.62 -22.84 20.23
CA PRO A 370 15.47 -22.97 21.12
C PRO A 370 14.12 -23.17 20.38
N LEU A 371 13.99 -22.70 19.14
CA LEU A 371 12.78 -22.88 18.33
C LEU A 371 12.49 -24.34 17.99
N ALA A 372 13.53 -25.19 17.91
CA ALA A 372 13.32 -26.61 17.64
C ALA A 372 12.32 -27.25 18.63
N ASN A 373 12.29 -26.76 19.86
CA ASN A 373 11.41 -27.26 20.92
C ASN A 373 10.04 -26.58 20.99
N VAL A 374 9.79 -25.57 20.17
CA VAL A 374 8.48 -24.87 20.15
C VAL A 374 7.47 -25.74 19.40
N ALA A 375 6.36 -26.06 20.08
CA ALA A 375 5.26 -26.78 19.43
C ALA A 375 4.54 -25.89 18.41
N LEU A 376 4.36 -26.41 17.20
CA LEU A 376 3.63 -25.71 16.12
C LEU A 376 2.23 -25.28 16.55
N ALA A 377 1.53 -26.16 17.28
CA ALA A 377 0.21 -25.86 17.82
C ALA A 377 0.20 -24.65 18.77
N SER A 378 1.25 -24.48 19.57
CA SER A 378 1.36 -23.36 20.51
C SER A 378 1.59 -22.04 19.77
N ASN A 379 2.44 -22.04 18.76
CA ASN A 379 2.69 -20.86 17.92
C ASN A 379 1.42 -20.45 17.13
N CYS A 380 0.75 -21.42 16.54
CA CYS A 380 -0.52 -21.25 15.85
C CYS A 380 -1.60 -20.61 16.76
N ARG A 381 -1.79 -21.17 17.97
CA ARG A 381 -2.74 -20.63 18.96
C ARG A 381 -2.38 -19.21 19.41
N ALA A 382 -1.08 -18.95 19.60
CA ALA A 382 -0.61 -17.62 19.97
C ALA A 382 -0.94 -16.59 18.88
N ALA A 383 -0.81 -16.97 17.62
CA ALA A 383 -1.15 -16.11 16.48
C ALA A 383 -2.65 -15.80 16.42
N VAL A 384 -3.51 -16.81 16.56
CA VAL A 384 -4.97 -16.61 16.63
C VAL A 384 -5.34 -15.70 17.79
N ALA A 385 -4.81 -15.99 18.99
CA ALA A 385 -5.09 -15.21 20.20
C ALA A 385 -4.60 -13.77 20.14
N SER A 386 -3.63 -13.44 19.28
CA SER A 386 -3.14 -12.07 19.12
C SER A 386 -3.96 -11.27 18.10
N LEU A 387 -4.50 -11.91 17.07
CA LEU A 387 -5.35 -11.26 16.09
C LEU A 387 -6.79 -11.07 16.58
N GLU A 388 -7.29 -12.00 17.38
CA GLU A 388 -8.65 -11.98 17.94
C GLU A 388 -9.01 -10.64 18.61
N PRO A 389 -8.22 -10.06 19.53
CA PRO A 389 -8.54 -8.78 20.14
C PRO A 389 -8.40 -7.58 19.18
N LEU A 390 -7.69 -7.74 18.07
CA LEU A 390 -7.52 -6.72 17.04
C LEU A 390 -8.65 -6.74 16.00
N ALA A 391 -9.43 -7.82 15.94
CA ALA A 391 -10.48 -8.00 14.92
C ALA A 391 -11.46 -6.82 14.83
N PRO A 392 -11.97 -6.22 15.93
CA PRO A 392 -12.85 -5.06 15.84
C PRO A 392 -12.19 -3.85 15.18
N LEU A 393 -10.90 -3.61 15.46
CA LEU A 393 -10.13 -2.52 14.85
C LEU A 393 -9.89 -2.77 13.36
N VAL A 394 -9.45 -3.97 13.02
CA VAL A 394 -9.20 -4.40 11.63
C VAL A 394 -10.47 -4.26 10.80
N SER A 395 -11.59 -4.71 11.35
CA SER A 395 -12.91 -4.64 10.72
C SER A 395 -13.40 -3.20 10.57
N ALA A 396 -13.23 -2.36 11.59
CA ALA A 396 -13.58 -0.95 11.51
C ALA A 396 -12.83 -0.23 10.38
N MET A 397 -11.52 -0.51 10.22
CA MET A 397 -10.71 0.03 9.13
C MET A 397 -11.18 -0.50 7.77
N TYR A 398 -11.47 -1.79 7.66
CA TYR A 398 -11.99 -2.42 6.44
C TYR A 398 -13.30 -1.78 6.00
N TYR A 399 -14.30 -1.69 6.89
CA TYR A 399 -15.60 -1.09 6.53
C TYR A 399 -15.54 0.43 6.33
N THR A 400 -14.59 1.12 6.94
CA THR A 400 -14.30 2.53 6.61
C THR A 400 -13.80 2.65 5.17
N MET A 401 -12.90 1.77 4.73
CA MET A 401 -12.43 1.70 3.36
C MET A 401 -13.56 1.37 2.39
N VAL A 402 -14.31 0.29 2.66
CA VAL A 402 -15.42 -0.18 1.79
C VAL A 402 -16.53 0.87 1.71
N GLY A 403 -16.97 1.42 2.85
CA GLY A 403 -18.00 2.46 2.89
C GLY A 403 -17.57 3.73 2.14
N SER A 404 -16.33 4.17 2.34
CA SER A 404 -15.76 5.28 1.54
C SER A 404 -15.73 4.94 0.06
N GLY A 405 -15.36 3.69 -0.30
CA GLY A 405 -15.35 3.20 -1.68
C GLY A 405 -16.73 3.23 -2.34
N ILE A 406 -17.77 2.82 -1.62
CA ILE A 406 -19.17 2.90 -2.11
C ILE A 406 -19.56 4.36 -2.36
N LEU A 407 -19.29 5.25 -1.41
CA LEU A 407 -19.58 6.68 -1.57
C LEU A 407 -18.80 7.30 -2.73
N LEU A 408 -17.55 6.87 -2.94
CA LEU A 408 -16.72 7.28 -4.08
C LEU A 408 -17.32 6.81 -5.41
N ALA A 409 -17.77 5.57 -5.50
CA ALA A 409 -18.42 5.03 -6.69
C ALA A 409 -19.70 5.81 -7.02
N VAL A 410 -20.53 6.09 -6.00
CA VAL A 410 -21.74 6.91 -6.17
C VAL A 410 -21.38 8.33 -6.66
N ALA A 411 -20.42 9.00 -6.01
CA ALA A 411 -19.99 10.35 -6.42
C ALA A 411 -19.41 10.37 -7.85
N ALA A 412 -18.65 9.32 -8.21
CA ALA A 412 -18.13 9.17 -9.57
C ALA A 412 -19.25 8.99 -10.61
N LEU A 413 -20.25 8.14 -10.33
CA LEU A 413 -21.39 7.94 -11.21
C LEU A 413 -22.27 9.22 -11.35
N LEU A 414 -22.51 9.92 -10.24
CA LEU A 414 -23.20 11.20 -10.27
C LEU A 414 -22.44 12.23 -11.12
N THR A 415 -21.12 12.28 -10.96
CA THR A 415 -20.25 13.15 -11.76
C THR A 415 -20.26 12.75 -13.24
N LEU A 416 -20.17 11.44 -13.52
CA LEU A 416 -20.17 10.90 -14.88
C LEU A 416 -21.42 11.31 -15.65
N PHE A 417 -22.60 11.02 -15.09
CA PHE A 417 -23.87 11.21 -15.79
C PHE A 417 -24.39 12.66 -15.75
N THR A 418 -23.95 13.50 -14.82
CA THR A 418 -24.31 14.91 -14.80
C THR A 418 -23.38 15.74 -15.71
N TYR A 419 -22.07 15.48 -15.69
CA TYR A 419 -21.10 16.44 -16.28
C TYR A 419 -20.30 15.88 -17.46
N LEU A 420 -20.20 14.55 -17.64
CA LEU A 420 -19.28 13.95 -18.60
C LEU A 420 -19.99 13.23 -19.74
N ILE A 421 -21.00 12.42 -19.45
CA ILE A 421 -21.74 11.61 -20.43
C ILE A 421 -23.24 11.84 -20.23
N ARG A 422 -23.98 11.96 -21.35
CA ARG A 422 -25.44 12.08 -21.30
C ARG A 422 -26.12 10.80 -21.77
N VAL A 423 -26.69 10.07 -20.78
CA VAL A 423 -27.56 8.92 -21.00
C VAL A 423 -28.92 9.26 -20.38
N PRO A 424 -30.02 9.35 -21.16
CA PRO A 424 -31.24 10.04 -20.75
C PRO A 424 -31.75 9.71 -19.36
N VAL A 425 -31.97 8.43 -19.04
CA VAL A 425 -32.49 8.00 -17.73
C VAL A 425 -31.48 8.22 -16.61
N LEU A 426 -30.22 7.80 -16.82
CA LEU A 426 -29.16 7.89 -15.81
C LEU A 426 -28.79 9.36 -15.53
N SER A 427 -28.74 10.19 -16.58
CA SER A 427 -28.46 11.61 -16.40
C SER A 427 -29.62 12.34 -15.72
N ALA A 428 -30.88 11.99 -16.00
CA ALA A 428 -32.02 12.56 -15.29
C ALA A 428 -32.00 12.20 -13.79
N ALA A 429 -31.68 10.96 -13.46
CA ALA A 429 -31.53 10.54 -12.07
C ALA A 429 -30.35 11.25 -11.37
N ALA A 430 -29.19 11.33 -12.01
CA ALA A 430 -28.02 12.02 -11.47
C ALA A 430 -28.28 13.52 -11.28
N ASP A 431 -28.92 14.17 -12.26
CA ASP A 431 -29.30 15.59 -12.19
C ASP A 431 -30.33 15.85 -11.08
N PHE A 432 -31.28 14.93 -10.89
CA PHE A 432 -32.23 15.03 -9.78
C PHE A 432 -31.49 14.98 -8.42
N ILE A 433 -30.60 14.03 -8.22
CA ILE A 433 -29.83 13.92 -6.97
C ILE A 433 -28.97 15.17 -6.79
N ASN A 434 -28.20 15.55 -7.80
CA ASN A 434 -27.25 16.66 -7.73
C ASN A 434 -27.93 18.01 -7.53
N PHE A 435 -29.00 18.32 -8.29
CA PHE A 435 -29.56 19.66 -8.29
C PHE A 435 -30.84 19.81 -7.46
N LYS A 436 -31.56 18.71 -7.16
CA LYS A 436 -32.76 18.74 -6.33
C LYS A 436 -32.51 18.31 -4.87
N LEU A 437 -31.57 17.40 -4.63
CA LEU A 437 -31.23 16.95 -3.28
C LEU A 437 -29.99 17.64 -2.71
N LEU A 438 -28.86 17.63 -3.44
CA LEU A 438 -27.62 18.27 -2.98
C LEU A 438 -27.61 19.78 -3.19
N GLY A 439 -28.14 20.27 -4.33
CA GLY A 439 -28.12 21.69 -4.70
C GLY A 439 -28.72 22.63 -3.66
N PRO A 440 -29.85 22.32 -3.00
CA PRO A 440 -30.39 23.13 -1.90
C PRO A 440 -29.46 23.21 -0.68
N VAL A 441 -28.63 22.18 -0.43
CA VAL A 441 -27.73 22.11 0.73
C VAL A 441 -26.43 22.86 0.46
N VAL A 442 -25.79 22.63 -0.68
CA VAL A 442 -24.44 23.16 -0.97
C VAL A 442 -24.45 24.37 -1.89
N GLY A 443 -25.61 24.70 -2.51
CA GLY A 443 -25.74 25.69 -3.59
C GLY A 443 -25.50 25.02 -4.96
N LYS A 444 -26.36 25.30 -5.94
CA LYS A 444 -26.33 24.65 -7.27
C LYS A 444 -24.98 24.78 -7.97
N ASP A 445 -24.35 25.97 -7.88
CA ASP A 445 -23.06 26.25 -8.52
C ASP A 445 -21.89 25.55 -7.77
N ASN A 446 -22.11 25.10 -6.55
CA ASN A 446 -21.12 24.44 -5.73
C ASN A 446 -21.17 22.91 -5.83
N VAL A 447 -22.17 22.32 -6.49
CA VAL A 447 -22.35 20.86 -6.56
C VAL A 447 -21.10 20.19 -7.15
N LEU A 448 -20.56 20.69 -8.26
CA LEU A 448 -19.37 20.12 -8.88
C LEU A 448 -18.12 20.24 -8.00
N PRO A 449 -17.75 21.41 -7.47
CA PRO A 449 -16.66 21.53 -6.51
C PRO A 449 -16.85 20.68 -5.24
N PHE A 450 -18.08 20.52 -4.78
CA PHE A 450 -18.41 19.67 -3.64
C PHE A 450 -18.14 18.19 -3.95
N LEU A 451 -18.66 17.67 -5.08
CA LEU A 451 -18.41 16.29 -5.51
C LEU A 451 -16.91 16.01 -5.69
N ALA A 452 -16.18 16.92 -6.33
CA ALA A 452 -14.75 16.79 -6.52
C ALA A 452 -13.99 16.78 -5.18
N SER A 453 -14.39 17.64 -4.23
CA SER A 453 -13.80 17.66 -2.88
C SER A 453 -14.14 16.40 -2.09
N ALA A 454 -15.38 15.92 -2.17
CA ALA A 454 -15.81 14.69 -1.52
C ALA A 454 -15.02 13.47 -2.05
N MET A 455 -14.89 13.36 -3.39
CA MET A 455 -14.07 12.30 -3.99
C MET A 455 -12.62 12.37 -3.53
N ALA A 456 -12.02 13.55 -3.43
CA ALA A 456 -10.65 13.73 -2.96
C ALA A 456 -10.46 13.28 -1.50
N VAL A 457 -11.33 13.75 -0.60
CA VAL A 457 -11.25 13.43 0.84
C VAL A 457 -11.52 11.96 1.09
N LEU A 458 -12.58 11.41 0.50
CA LEU A 458 -12.93 10.00 0.66
C LEU A 458 -11.87 9.07 0.09
N SER A 459 -11.18 9.44 -1.01
CA SER A 459 -10.06 8.67 -1.55
C SER A 459 -8.91 8.58 -0.55
N ALA A 460 -8.57 9.68 0.13
CA ALA A 460 -7.53 9.68 1.15
C ALA A 460 -7.93 8.84 2.38
N VAL A 461 -9.20 8.97 2.84
CA VAL A 461 -9.74 8.18 3.95
C VAL A 461 -9.71 6.68 3.61
N ALA A 462 -10.19 6.31 2.42
CA ALA A 462 -10.20 4.91 1.97
C ALA A 462 -8.78 4.34 1.87
N ALA A 463 -7.82 5.10 1.33
CA ALA A 463 -6.44 4.65 1.18
C ALA A 463 -5.77 4.39 2.55
N VAL A 464 -5.92 5.32 3.51
CA VAL A 464 -5.38 5.15 4.87
C VAL A 464 -6.03 3.97 5.58
N ALA A 465 -7.37 3.87 5.52
CA ALA A 465 -8.10 2.79 6.18
C ALA A 465 -7.78 1.42 5.56
N GLY A 466 -7.67 1.34 4.23
CA GLY A 466 -7.31 0.10 3.53
C GLY A 466 -5.90 -0.40 3.89
N TRP A 467 -4.91 0.47 3.91
CA TRP A 467 -3.56 0.13 4.38
C TRP A 467 -3.57 -0.32 5.85
N ALA A 468 -4.28 0.40 6.73
CA ALA A 468 -4.38 0.02 8.13
C ALA A 468 -5.02 -1.37 8.29
N ALA A 469 -6.13 -1.66 7.59
CA ALA A 469 -6.75 -2.97 7.59
C ALA A 469 -5.78 -4.07 7.12
N ARG A 470 -4.99 -3.81 6.06
CA ARG A 470 -4.01 -4.75 5.51
C ARG A 470 -2.90 -5.06 6.51
N GLU A 471 -2.29 -4.03 7.11
CA GLU A 471 -1.09 -4.19 7.93
C GLU A 471 -1.42 -4.59 9.38
N VAL A 472 -2.46 -4.04 9.98
CA VAL A 472 -2.93 -4.46 11.31
C VAL A 472 -3.52 -5.87 11.25
N GLY A 473 -4.26 -6.21 10.18
CA GLY A 473 -4.79 -7.55 9.96
C GLY A 473 -3.72 -8.62 9.69
N ARG A 474 -2.47 -8.24 9.43
CA ARG A 474 -1.35 -9.17 9.31
C ARG A 474 -0.73 -9.53 10.67
N GLN A 475 -0.97 -8.73 11.71
CA GLN A 475 -0.42 -8.99 13.02
C GLN A 475 -0.84 -10.37 13.56
N PRO A 476 0.03 -11.11 14.28
CA PRO A 476 1.32 -10.67 14.85
C PRO A 476 2.53 -10.76 13.91
N TRP A 477 2.33 -11.10 12.65
CA TRP A 477 3.43 -11.35 11.73
C TRP A 477 3.90 -10.09 11.00
N THR A 478 5.19 -9.99 10.83
CA THR A 478 5.80 -9.13 9.80
C THR A 478 5.80 -9.84 8.45
N VAL A 479 6.19 -11.13 8.41
CA VAL A 479 6.00 -12.01 7.26
C VAL A 479 5.00 -13.07 7.66
N TYR A 480 3.83 -13.07 7.00
CA TYR A 480 2.67 -13.85 7.40
C TYR A 480 3.00 -15.34 7.60
N GLY A 481 2.73 -15.83 8.79
CA GLY A 481 2.96 -17.21 9.18
C GLY A 481 4.43 -17.61 9.44
N LEU A 482 5.40 -16.77 9.11
CA LEU A 482 6.82 -17.09 9.25
C LEU A 482 7.50 -16.33 10.41
N PHE A 483 7.37 -15.00 10.42
CA PHE A 483 8.08 -14.15 11.39
C PHE A 483 7.14 -13.18 12.06
N THR A 484 7.16 -13.20 13.38
CA THR A 484 6.42 -12.22 14.18
C THR A 484 7.18 -10.90 14.29
N THR A 485 6.46 -9.85 14.60
CA THR A 485 7.02 -8.50 14.77
C THR A 485 8.09 -8.45 15.85
N ASN A 486 7.93 -9.20 16.96
CA ASN A 486 8.93 -9.25 18.02
C ASN A 486 10.25 -9.95 17.59
N GLU A 487 10.17 -10.85 16.62
CA GLU A 487 11.34 -11.61 16.13
C GLU A 487 12.18 -10.81 15.15
N VAL A 488 11.60 -9.82 14.49
CA VAL A 488 12.30 -9.05 13.45
C VAL A 488 12.70 -7.65 13.87
N VAL A 489 12.21 -7.17 15.01
CA VAL A 489 12.60 -5.86 15.56
C VAL A 489 14.04 -5.89 16.05
N THR A 490 14.70 -4.74 15.99
CA THR A 490 16.08 -4.59 16.52
C THR A 490 16.19 -5.02 17.98
N SER A 491 17.35 -5.57 18.35
CA SER A 491 17.70 -5.89 19.75
C SER A 491 18.00 -4.64 20.59
N VAL A 492 18.24 -3.50 19.94
CA VAL A 492 18.41 -2.20 20.61
C VAL A 492 17.04 -1.68 21.04
N ASP A 493 16.93 -1.23 22.28
CA ASP A 493 15.66 -0.72 22.81
C ASP A 493 15.24 0.56 22.09
N VAL A 494 14.09 0.50 21.41
CA VAL A 494 13.47 1.67 20.77
C VAL A 494 12.65 2.41 21.81
N THR A 495 13.28 3.37 22.45
CA THR A 495 12.66 4.16 23.53
C THR A 495 11.57 5.09 23.00
N PRO A 496 10.57 5.47 23.83
CA PRO A 496 9.57 6.49 23.46
C PRO A 496 10.20 7.84 23.07
N GLY A 497 11.31 8.22 23.73
CA GLY A 497 12.04 9.46 23.41
C GLY A 497 12.66 9.43 22.02
N PHE A 498 13.29 8.32 21.63
CA PHE A 498 13.80 8.13 20.28
C PHE A 498 12.66 8.16 19.25
N ALA A 499 11.55 7.46 19.52
CA ALA A 499 10.38 7.46 18.66
C ALA A 499 9.83 8.87 18.44
N ALA A 500 9.67 9.64 19.50
CA ALA A 500 9.20 11.02 19.42
C ALA A 500 10.16 11.93 18.63
N PHE A 501 11.47 11.75 18.81
CA PHE A 501 12.50 12.50 18.06
C PHE A 501 12.39 12.21 16.54
N VAL A 502 12.34 10.94 16.14
CA VAL A 502 12.22 10.56 14.73
C VAL A 502 10.91 11.09 14.13
N ALA A 503 9.79 10.96 14.84
CA ALA A 503 8.51 11.49 14.40
C ALA A 503 8.55 13.02 14.23
N ALA A 504 9.20 13.75 15.13
CA ALA A 504 9.37 15.20 15.02
C ALA A 504 10.22 15.60 13.79
N VAL A 505 11.31 14.88 13.52
CA VAL A 505 12.14 15.10 12.31
C VAL A 505 11.33 14.86 11.04
N LEU A 506 10.60 13.77 10.95
CA LEU A 506 9.74 13.44 9.80
C LEU A 506 8.64 14.50 9.61
N ALA A 507 8.00 14.94 10.70
CA ALA A 507 6.99 16.00 10.67
C ALA A 507 7.58 17.34 10.18
N ALA A 508 8.80 17.68 10.62
CA ALA A 508 9.49 18.88 10.15
C ALA A 508 9.81 18.82 8.64
N ILE A 509 10.30 17.68 8.15
CA ILE A 509 10.55 17.44 6.72
C ILE A 509 9.24 17.63 5.93
N ALA A 510 8.14 17.03 6.41
CA ALA A 510 6.82 17.15 5.77
C ALA A 510 6.34 18.62 5.74
N ALA A 511 6.45 19.33 6.86
CA ALA A 511 6.03 20.73 6.95
C ALA A 511 6.82 21.64 6.00
N LEU A 512 8.15 21.47 5.95
CA LEU A 512 9.01 22.19 5.01
C LEU A 512 8.65 21.85 3.55
N GLY A 513 8.36 20.59 3.28
CA GLY A 513 7.95 20.12 1.97
C GLY A 513 6.62 20.71 1.52
N ILE A 514 5.62 20.68 2.37
CA ILE A 514 4.31 21.29 2.08
C ILE A 514 4.46 22.79 1.85
N ALA A 515 5.28 23.46 2.67
CA ALA A 515 5.57 24.88 2.48
C ALA A 515 6.26 25.15 1.13
N ALA A 516 7.23 24.32 0.73
CA ALA A 516 7.90 24.44 -0.56
C ALA A 516 6.95 24.19 -1.74
N MET A 517 6.07 23.18 -1.66
CA MET A 517 5.05 22.94 -2.68
C MET A 517 4.05 24.10 -2.77
N TYR A 518 3.58 24.63 -1.63
CA TYR A 518 2.69 25.78 -1.59
C TYR A 518 3.36 27.03 -2.21
N TYR A 519 4.59 27.32 -1.84
CA TYR A 519 5.38 28.40 -2.41
C TYR A 519 5.51 28.27 -3.93
N THR A 520 5.82 27.07 -4.42
CA THR A 520 5.94 26.77 -5.85
C THR A 520 4.60 26.92 -6.56
N ALA A 521 3.52 26.41 -5.99
CA ALA A 521 2.16 26.50 -6.57
C ALA A 521 1.64 27.95 -6.67
N THR A 522 2.07 28.84 -5.79
CA THR A 522 1.65 30.24 -5.76
C THR A 522 2.50 31.15 -6.65
N ARG A 523 3.58 30.64 -7.26
CA ARG A 523 4.48 31.39 -8.14
C ARG A 523 4.49 30.83 -9.56
N PRO A 524 3.49 31.12 -10.39
CA PRO A 524 3.47 30.68 -11.77
C PRO A 524 4.67 31.23 -12.54
N GLY A 525 5.19 30.44 -13.50
CA GLY A 525 6.37 30.81 -14.29
C GLY A 525 7.72 30.39 -13.65
N LEU A 526 7.72 29.64 -12.54
CA LEU A 526 8.96 29.17 -11.93
C LEU A 526 9.77 28.31 -12.91
N ILE A 527 9.14 27.40 -13.67
CA ILE A 527 9.81 26.58 -14.67
C ILE A 527 10.48 27.44 -15.73
N ASP A 528 9.83 28.47 -16.23
CA ASP A 528 10.38 29.33 -17.28
C ASP A 528 11.60 30.12 -16.75
N ARG A 529 11.55 30.57 -15.50
CA ARG A 529 12.69 31.20 -14.81
C ARG A 529 13.86 30.25 -14.59
N LEU A 530 13.61 29.02 -14.14
CA LEU A 530 14.66 28.01 -13.93
C LEU A 530 15.38 27.63 -15.22
N ARG A 531 14.73 27.80 -16.38
CA ARG A 531 15.31 27.55 -17.70
C ARG A 531 16.09 28.74 -18.27
N GLY A 532 16.21 29.85 -17.53
CA GLY A 532 16.90 31.05 -18.00
C GLY A 532 16.15 31.79 -19.13
N SER A 533 14.89 31.50 -19.37
CA SER A 533 14.06 32.29 -20.27
C SER A 533 13.55 33.55 -19.53
N HIS A 534 14.29 34.64 -19.66
CA HIS A 534 13.80 35.97 -19.32
C HIS A 534 12.85 36.38 -20.45
N GLU A 535 11.53 36.35 -20.21
CA GLU A 535 10.55 37.15 -20.94
C GLU A 535 10.26 38.42 -20.15
#